data_165b4d8f043edc6fbda3b188bcedd6f0
#
_entry.id   165b4d8f043edc6fbda3b188bcedd6f0
#
_cell.length_a   1.000
_cell.length_b   1.000
_cell.length_c   1.000
_cell.angle_alpha   90.00
_cell.angle_beta   90.00
_cell.angle_gamma   90.00
#
_symmetry.space_group_name_H-M   'P 1'
#
loop_
_entity.id
_entity.type
_entity.pdbx_description
1 polymer ?
#
loop_
_entity_poly.entity_id
_entity_poly.type
_entity_poly.pdbx_seq_one_letter_code
_entity_poly.pdbx_strand_id
1 'polypeptide(L)'
;KTLQEALAPFGQARFPQAAAAYDPNNAHTPQDVAQMLASDQMMVEPARFAARMAAAQGQPVYAYRFAYVADSMKKEWPGALHATEIPYVFDTVQARYADALTANDKTLAEQVQRYWVNFAKTSTPNGEGLPAWPRYDAKNDQIMLFPAQGAQHTKPIADPWQARLDLVEQLVK
;
A
#
# COMPACT_ATOMS: atom_id res chain seq x y z
N LYS A 1 -23.61 -5.24 11.68
CA LYS A 1 -22.43 -5.20 12.59
C LYS A 1 -22.28 -3.79 13.13
N THR A 2 -21.87 -3.66 14.38
CA THR A 2 -21.45 -2.39 14.99
C THR A 2 -19.93 -2.22 14.81
N LEU A 3 -19.41 -1.01 15.00
CA LEU A 3 -17.97 -0.76 14.98
C LEU A 3 -17.25 -1.59 16.06
N GLN A 4 -17.89 -1.76 17.22
CA GLN A 4 -17.35 -2.60 18.29
C GLN A 4 -17.25 -4.09 17.90
N GLU A 5 -18.23 -4.61 17.17
CA GLU A 5 -18.16 -5.97 16.61
C GLU A 5 -17.09 -6.10 15.51
N ALA A 6 -16.90 -5.08 14.67
CA ALA A 6 -15.88 -5.05 13.65
C ALA A 6 -14.46 -5.08 14.24
N LEU A 7 -14.25 -4.41 15.37
CA LEU A 7 -12.97 -4.29 16.08
C LEU A 7 -12.84 -5.23 17.30
N ALA A 8 -13.74 -6.20 17.45
CA ALA A 8 -13.74 -7.15 18.56
C ALA A 8 -12.40 -7.84 18.83
N PRO A 9 -11.57 -8.18 17.82
CA PRO A 9 -10.25 -8.79 18.07
C PRO A 9 -9.33 -7.98 19.00
N PHE A 10 -9.50 -6.66 19.08
CA PHE A 10 -8.66 -5.81 19.95
C PHE A 10 -9.12 -5.79 21.41
N GLY A 11 -10.32 -6.31 21.71
CA GLY A 11 -10.91 -6.29 23.05
C GLY A 11 -11.35 -4.88 23.50
N GLN A 12 -12.07 -4.82 24.64
CA GLN A 12 -12.64 -3.56 25.12
C GLN A 12 -11.58 -2.52 25.52
N ALA A 13 -10.46 -2.97 26.08
CA ALA A 13 -9.42 -2.06 26.57
C ALA A 13 -8.74 -1.28 25.41
N ARG A 14 -8.60 -1.89 24.23
CA ARG A 14 -7.97 -1.27 23.06
C ARG A 14 -8.97 -0.71 22.05
N PHE A 15 -10.25 -0.90 22.28
CA PHE A 15 -11.30 -0.42 21.36
C PHE A 15 -11.18 1.07 21.03
N PRO A 16 -10.97 2.01 21.98
CA PRO A 16 -10.85 3.42 21.64
C PRO A 16 -9.65 3.71 20.70
N GLN A 17 -8.53 3.06 20.96
CA GLN A 17 -7.33 3.20 20.13
C GLN A 17 -7.55 2.60 18.73
N ALA A 18 -8.17 1.44 18.64
CA ALA A 18 -8.49 0.79 17.37
C ALA A 18 -9.50 1.63 16.56
N ALA A 19 -10.54 2.15 17.19
CA ALA A 19 -11.50 3.02 16.53
C ALA A 19 -10.83 4.29 15.96
N ALA A 20 -9.96 4.93 16.73
CA ALA A 20 -9.19 6.09 16.26
C ALA A 20 -8.23 5.76 15.10
N ALA A 21 -7.67 4.55 15.06
CA ALA A 21 -6.75 4.13 14.01
C ALA A 21 -7.45 3.71 12.71
N TYR A 22 -8.63 3.08 12.81
CA TYR A 22 -9.37 2.57 11.65
C TYR A 22 -10.40 3.53 11.10
N ASP A 23 -11.00 4.38 11.94
CA ASP A 23 -12.06 5.31 11.53
C ASP A 23 -11.99 6.63 12.30
N PRO A 24 -10.87 7.39 12.17
CA PRO A 24 -10.64 8.62 12.94
C PRO A 24 -11.69 9.71 12.71
N ASN A 25 -12.36 9.66 11.56
CA ASN A 25 -13.33 10.70 11.15
C ASN A 25 -14.77 10.21 11.15
N ASN A 26 -15.05 8.99 11.61
CA ASN A 26 -16.35 8.33 11.54
C ASN A 26 -16.93 8.32 10.10
N ALA A 27 -16.05 8.06 9.13
CA ALA A 27 -16.37 8.10 7.70
C ALA A 27 -16.65 6.72 7.09
N HIS A 28 -16.31 5.65 7.82
CA HIS A 28 -16.42 4.27 7.34
C HIS A 28 -17.60 3.55 7.99
N THR A 29 -18.22 2.66 7.22
CA THR A 29 -19.19 1.74 7.81
C THR A 29 -18.47 0.67 8.65
N PRO A 30 -19.14 0.04 9.63
CA PRO A 30 -18.57 -1.09 10.35
C PRO A 30 -18.13 -2.26 9.44
N GLN A 31 -18.76 -2.40 8.28
CA GLN A 31 -18.38 -3.37 7.27
C GLN A 31 -17.02 -3.02 6.63
N ASP A 32 -16.82 -1.75 6.28
CA ASP A 32 -15.56 -1.27 5.71
C ASP A 32 -14.41 -1.47 6.70
N VAL A 33 -14.64 -1.13 7.97
CA VAL A 33 -13.65 -1.31 9.04
C VAL A 33 -13.30 -2.78 9.23
N ALA A 34 -14.29 -3.68 9.22
CA ALA A 34 -14.05 -5.12 9.32
C ALA A 34 -13.22 -5.64 8.13
N GLN A 35 -13.47 -5.14 6.93
CA GLN A 35 -12.73 -5.50 5.73
C GLN A 35 -11.29 -4.97 5.76
N MET A 36 -11.09 -3.73 6.22
CA MET A 36 -9.75 -3.17 6.42
C MET A 36 -8.95 -3.99 7.42
N LEU A 37 -9.54 -4.33 8.58
CA LEU A 37 -8.87 -5.16 9.59
C LEU A 37 -8.50 -6.53 9.03
N ALA A 38 -9.41 -7.20 8.31
CA ALA A 38 -9.12 -8.49 7.69
C ALA A 38 -7.97 -8.39 6.68
N SER A 39 -7.96 -7.35 5.84
CA SER A 39 -6.87 -7.09 4.89
C SER A 39 -5.54 -6.86 5.59
N ASP A 40 -5.54 -6.07 6.66
CA ASP A 40 -4.33 -5.79 7.45
C ASP A 40 -3.77 -7.06 8.09
N GLN A 41 -4.64 -7.90 8.67
CA GLN A 41 -4.22 -9.16 9.30
C GLN A 41 -3.70 -10.19 8.29
N MET A 42 -4.33 -10.28 7.11
CA MET A 42 -4.02 -11.32 6.13
C MET A 42 -2.85 -10.96 5.22
N MET A 43 -2.65 -9.68 4.90
CA MET A 43 -1.74 -9.26 3.84
C MET A 43 -0.79 -8.14 4.25
N VAL A 44 -1.32 -7.04 4.80
CA VAL A 44 -0.52 -5.82 4.95
C VAL A 44 0.50 -5.93 6.07
N GLU A 45 0.07 -6.35 7.27
CA GLU A 45 1.01 -6.55 8.39
C GLU A 45 1.98 -7.72 8.17
N PRO A 46 1.59 -8.87 7.63
CA PRO A 46 2.55 -9.91 7.23
C PRO A 46 3.62 -9.42 6.25
N ALA A 47 3.27 -8.59 5.27
CA ALA A 47 4.23 -7.98 4.35
C ALA A 47 5.18 -7.00 5.08
N ARG A 48 4.65 -6.16 5.97
CA ARG A 48 5.43 -5.26 6.82
C ARG A 48 6.36 -6.03 7.76
N PHE A 49 5.86 -7.09 8.39
CA PHE A 49 6.68 -7.97 9.22
C PHE A 49 7.85 -8.57 8.44
N ALA A 50 7.59 -9.12 7.24
CA ALA A 50 8.64 -9.66 6.37
C ALA A 50 9.67 -8.59 5.99
N ALA A 51 9.23 -7.37 5.68
CA ALA A 51 10.11 -6.24 5.39
C ALA A 51 11.03 -5.90 6.59
N ARG A 52 10.47 -5.84 7.80
CA ARG A 52 11.22 -5.61 9.05
C ARG A 52 12.26 -6.71 9.29
N MET A 53 11.86 -7.96 9.14
CA MET A 53 12.76 -9.10 9.37
C MET A 53 13.92 -9.11 8.38
N ALA A 54 13.67 -8.86 7.10
CA ALA A 54 14.71 -8.79 6.08
C ALA A 54 15.64 -7.57 6.29
N ALA A 55 15.10 -6.40 6.62
CA ALA A 55 15.86 -5.21 6.91
C ALA A 55 16.75 -5.38 8.16
N ALA A 56 16.25 -6.03 9.20
CA ALA A 56 17.03 -6.35 10.41
C ALA A 56 18.24 -7.26 10.13
N GLN A 57 18.16 -8.05 9.05
CA GLN A 57 19.27 -8.88 8.57
C GLN A 57 20.19 -8.16 7.57
N GLY A 58 20.02 -6.84 7.40
CA GLY A 58 20.83 -6.03 6.48
C GLY A 58 20.44 -6.17 4.99
N GLN A 59 19.36 -6.89 4.68
CA GLN A 59 18.92 -7.03 3.30
C GLN A 59 18.37 -5.71 2.76
N PRO A 60 18.59 -5.39 1.47
CA PRO A 60 17.99 -4.22 0.84
C PRO A 60 16.49 -4.47 0.61
N VAL A 61 15.66 -3.80 1.40
CA VAL A 61 14.20 -3.87 1.30
C VAL A 61 13.66 -2.53 0.82
N TYR A 62 12.66 -2.58 -0.03
CA TYR A 62 11.96 -1.42 -0.59
C TYR A 62 10.46 -1.64 -0.48
N ALA A 63 9.84 -1.00 0.49
CA ALA A 63 8.40 -1.12 0.73
C ALA A 63 7.61 -0.09 -0.08
N TYR A 64 6.42 -0.47 -0.53
CA TYR A 64 5.54 0.42 -1.30
C TYR A 64 4.07 0.22 -0.97
N ARG A 65 3.30 1.21 -1.38
CA ARG A 65 1.84 1.13 -1.47
C ARG A 65 1.39 1.60 -2.83
N PHE A 66 0.67 0.74 -3.52
CA PHE A 66 0.01 1.07 -4.78
C PHE A 66 -1.42 1.51 -4.48
N ALA A 67 -1.68 2.80 -4.62
CA ALA A 67 -3.00 3.40 -4.36
C ALA A 67 -3.65 3.93 -5.65
N TYR A 68 -3.01 3.73 -6.79
CA TYR A 68 -3.52 4.18 -8.07
C TYR A 68 -4.65 3.27 -8.57
N VAL A 69 -5.69 3.91 -9.06
CA VAL A 69 -6.78 3.24 -9.78
C VAL A 69 -6.74 3.76 -11.21
N ALA A 70 -6.73 2.85 -12.20
CA ALA A 70 -6.80 3.22 -13.61
C ALA A 70 -7.96 4.19 -13.84
N ASP A 71 -7.74 5.24 -14.64
CA ASP A 71 -8.72 6.32 -14.81
C ASP A 71 -10.09 5.79 -15.25
N SER A 72 -10.11 4.76 -16.09
CA SER A 72 -11.32 4.10 -16.55
C SER A 72 -12.10 3.36 -15.46
N MET A 73 -11.43 2.96 -14.38
CA MET A 73 -12.01 2.15 -13.29
C MET A 73 -12.42 2.97 -12.06
N LYS A 74 -12.12 4.27 -12.01
CA LYS A 74 -12.36 5.13 -10.84
C LYS A 74 -13.83 5.24 -10.41
N LYS A 75 -14.76 4.99 -11.33
CA LYS A 75 -16.19 5.00 -11.01
C LYS A 75 -16.68 3.70 -10.39
N GLU A 76 -15.95 2.61 -10.62
CA GLU A 76 -16.33 1.26 -10.19
C GLU A 76 -15.55 0.81 -8.95
N TRP A 77 -14.29 1.25 -8.83
CA TRP A 77 -13.40 0.84 -7.76
C TRP A 77 -13.20 1.96 -6.75
N PRO A 78 -13.53 1.73 -5.47
CA PRO A 78 -13.37 2.74 -4.41
C PRO A 78 -11.89 3.01 -4.07
N GLY A 79 -10.98 2.17 -4.54
CA GLY A 79 -9.53 2.23 -4.32
C GLY A 79 -8.82 1.14 -5.11
N ALA A 80 -7.50 1.09 -5.01
CA ALA A 80 -6.70 0.04 -5.64
C ALA A 80 -7.05 -1.32 -5.02
N LEU A 81 -7.45 -2.26 -5.86
CA LEU A 81 -7.74 -3.63 -5.44
C LEU A 81 -6.47 -4.48 -5.44
N HIS A 82 -6.53 -5.66 -4.81
CA HIS A 82 -5.43 -6.61 -4.82
C HIS A 82 -4.98 -6.95 -6.24
N ALA A 83 -3.66 -6.95 -6.46
CA ALA A 83 -3.01 -7.29 -7.74
C ALA A 83 -3.27 -6.31 -8.91
N THR A 84 -3.84 -5.13 -8.65
CA THR A 84 -4.07 -4.13 -9.72
C THR A 84 -2.79 -3.42 -10.16
N GLU A 85 -1.69 -3.53 -9.43
CA GLU A 85 -0.36 -3.04 -9.81
C GLU A 85 0.32 -3.92 -10.86
N ILE A 86 -0.06 -5.19 -10.98
CA ILE A 86 0.63 -6.16 -11.86
C ILE A 86 0.75 -5.67 -13.31
N PRO A 87 -0.31 -5.15 -13.96
CA PRO A 87 -0.19 -4.62 -15.31
C PRO A 87 0.80 -3.46 -15.45
N TYR A 88 1.00 -2.66 -14.40
CA TYR A 88 1.97 -1.56 -14.35
C TYR A 88 3.40 -2.06 -14.19
N VAL A 89 3.60 -3.10 -13.39
CA VAL A 89 4.92 -3.74 -13.19
C VAL A 89 5.42 -4.37 -14.49
N PHE A 90 4.54 -5.06 -15.21
CA PHE A 90 4.90 -5.81 -16.43
C PHE A 90 4.63 -5.05 -17.74
N ASP A 91 4.23 -3.77 -17.66
CA ASP A 91 3.89 -2.94 -18.82
C ASP A 91 2.82 -3.58 -19.73
N THR A 92 1.81 -4.19 -19.11
CA THR A 92 0.70 -4.84 -19.81
C THR A 92 -0.61 -4.05 -19.69
N VAL A 93 -0.53 -2.78 -19.28
CA VAL A 93 -1.69 -1.90 -19.10
C VAL A 93 -2.48 -1.72 -20.40
N GLN A 94 -1.79 -1.70 -21.56
CA GLN A 94 -2.47 -1.62 -22.87
C GLN A 94 -3.33 -2.88 -23.12
N ALA A 95 -2.82 -4.06 -22.80
CA ALA A 95 -3.59 -5.30 -22.93
C ALA A 95 -4.75 -5.37 -21.92
N ARG A 96 -4.59 -4.76 -20.74
CA ARG A 96 -5.61 -4.77 -19.68
C ARG A 96 -6.74 -3.79 -19.91
N TYR A 97 -6.43 -2.57 -20.38
CA TYR A 97 -7.39 -1.46 -20.44
C TYR A 97 -7.73 -1.01 -21.87
N ALA A 98 -7.01 -1.51 -22.88
CA ALA A 98 -7.24 -1.26 -24.32
C ALA A 98 -7.43 0.25 -24.63
N ASP A 99 -8.53 0.61 -25.27
CA ASP A 99 -8.84 1.98 -25.68
C ASP A 99 -9.22 2.90 -24.50
N ALA A 100 -9.49 2.35 -23.33
CA ALA A 100 -9.77 3.12 -22.12
C ALA A 100 -8.50 3.59 -21.38
N LEU A 101 -7.30 3.20 -21.87
CA LEU A 101 -6.02 3.56 -21.28
C LEU A 101 -5.68 5.02 -21.52
N THR A 102 -5.51 5.78 -20.43
CA THR A 102 -5.19 7.22 -20.48
C THR A 102 -3.67 7.48 -20.54
N ALA A 103 -3.29 8.73 -20.84
CA ALA A 103 -1.89 9.15 -20.77
C ALA A 103 -1.33 9.07 -19.33
N ASN A 104 -2.18 9.32 -18.32
CA ASN A 104 -1.80 9.20 -16.91
C ASN A 104 -1.50 7.75 -16.55
N ASP A 105 -2.32 6.79 -16.99
CA ASP A 105 -2.07 5.36 -16.80
C ASP A 105 -0.75 4.93 -17.43
N LYS A 106 -0.46 5.38 -18.66
CA LYS A 106 0.80 5.06 -19.36
C LYS A 106 2.02 5.61 -18.63
N THR A 107 1.96 6.88 -18.23
CA THR A 107 3.07 7.52 -17.49
C THR A 107 3.37 6.79 -16.18
N LEU A 108 2.34 6.37 -15.45
CA LEU A 108 2.53 5.60 -14.23
C LEU A 108 3.11 4.21 -14.52
N ALA A 109 2.64 3.53 -15.58
CA ALA A 109 3.15 2.21 -15.95
C ALA A 109 4.65 2.29 -16.30
N GLU A 110 5.05 3.25 -17.11
CA GLU A 110 6.47 3.49 -17.43
C GLU A 110 7.31 3.73 -16.16
N GLN A 111 6.81 4.53 -15.22
CA GLN A 111 7.50 4.80 -13.96
C GLN A 111 7.63 3.55 -13.09
N VAL A 112 6.54 2.83 -12.89
CA VAL A 112 6.51 1.60 -12.08
C VAL A 112 7.43 0.54 -12.69
N GLN A 113 7.29 0.26 -13.99
CA GLN A 113 8.13 -0.72 -14.68
C GLN A 113 9.62 -0.39 -14.52
N ARG A 114 10.01 0.88 -14.67
CA ARG A 114 11.40 1.29 -14.51
C ARG A 114 11.96 0.99 -13.13
N TYR A 115 11.19 1.19 -12.06
CA TYR A 115 11.60 0.81 -10.71
C TYR A 115 11.86 -0.69 -10.60
N TRP A 116 10.97 -1.53 -11.10
CA TRP A 116 11.13 -2.98 -11.04
C TRP A 116 12.28 -3.48 -11.91
N VAL A 117 12.44 -2.94 -13.11
CA VAL A 117 13.58 -3.28 -14.00
C VAL A 117 14.92 -2.88 -13.37
N ASN A 118 15.00 -1.68 -12.77
CA ASN A 118 16.20 -1.24 -12.06
C ASN A 118 16.52 -2.20 -10.91
N PHE A 119 15.53 -2.51 -10.09
CA PHE A 119 15.71 -3.42 -8.95
C PHE A 119 16.18 -4.80 -9.41
N ALA A 120 15.59 -5.36 -10.45
CA ALA A 120 15.99 -6.66 -11.00
C ALA A 120 17.44 -6.66 -11.54
N LYS A 121 17.90 -5.54 -12.09
CA LYS A 121 19.26 -5.41 -12.66
C LYS A 121 20.33 -5.09 -11.63
N THR A 122 19.99 -4.30 -10.62
CA THR A 122 20.98 -3.64 -9.75
C THR A 122 20.72 -3.78 -8.27
N SER A 123 19.65 -4.49 -7.87
CA SER A 123 19.18 -4.63 -6.48
C SER A 123 18.80 -3.30 -5.83
N THR A 124 18.58 -2.24 -6.63
CA THR A 124 18.00 -0.97 -6.19
C THR A 124 16.96 -0.49 -7.22
N PRO A 125 15.79 0.01 -6.78
CA PRO A 125 14.79 0.53 -7.70
C PRO A 125 15.19 1.91 -8.27
N ASN A 126 16.15 2.59 -7.65
CA ASN A 126 16.52 3.96 -7.98
C ASN A 126 17.18 4.07 -9.34
N GLY A 127 16.94 5.19 -10.04
CA GLY A 127 17.53 5.48 -11.35
C GLY A 127 17.23 6.91 -11.78
N GLU A 128 17.90 7.36 -12.83
CA GLU A 128 17.77 8.72 -13.35
C GLU A 128 16.32 9.08 -13.70
N GLY A 129 15.88 10.25 -13.30
CA GLY A 129 14.53 10.76 -13.57
C GLY A 129 13.40 10.08 -12.79
N LEU A 130 13.73 9.24 -11.79
CA LEU A 130 12.75 8.66 -10.87
C LEU A 130 12.86 9.32 -9.50
N PRO A 131 11.75 9.57 -8.79
CA PRO A 131 11.77 9.92 -7.38
C PRO A 131 12.58 8.91 -6.56
N ALA A 132 13.42 9.38 -5.64
CA ALA A 132 14.24 8.51 -4.82
C ALA A 132 13.37 7.61 -3.94
N TRP A 133 13.55 6.30 -4.07
CA TRP A 133 12.90 5.29 -3.22
C TRP A 133 13.88 4.86 -2.13
N PRO A 134 13.67 5.27 -0.87
CA PRO A 134 14.58 4.93 0.21
C PRO A 134 14.50 3.44 0.55
N ARG A 135 15.60 2.90 1.07
CA ARG A 135 15.55 1.59 1.71
C ARG A 135 14.61 1.64 2.91
N TYR A 136 13.85 0.58 3.09
CA TYR A 136 12.96 0.46 4.23
C TYR A 136 13.75 0.44 5.54
N ASP A 137 13.31 1.24 6.48
CA ASP A 137 13.83 1.32 7.84
C ASP A 137 12.65 1.15 8.80
N ALA A 138 12.70 0.10 9.62
CA ALA A 138 11.67 -0.22 10.60
C ALA A 138 11.41 0.88 11.65
N LYS A 139 12.36 1.81 11.84
CA LYS A 139 12.20 2.93 12.77
C LYS A 139 11.30 4.03 12.20
N ASN A 140 11.30 4.19 10.88
CA ASN A 140 10.61 5.26 10.19
C ASN A 140 9.38 4.77 9.42
N ASP A 141 9.26 3.46 9.19
CA ASP A 141 8.21 2.84 8.37
C ASP A 141 7.94 3.61 7.06
N GLN A 142 9.00 4.08 6.40
CA GLN A 142 8.87 4.79 5.13
C GLN A 142 8.57 3.83 3.98
N ILE A 143 7.58 4.20 3.20
CA ILE A 143 7.16 3.47 2.01
C ILE A 143 7.15 4.37 0.79
N MET A 144 7.35 3.84 -0.41
CA MET A 144 7.04 4.53 -1.65
C MET A 144 5.54 4.50 -1.90
N LEU A 145 4.92 5.65 -2.07
CA LEU A 145 3.52 5.75 -2.47
C LEU A 145 3.42 5.96 -3.98
N PHE A 146 2.68 5.06 -4.66
CA PHE A 146 2.14 5.28 -5.99
C PHE A 146 0.69 5.76 -5.84
N PRO A 147 0.46 7.09 -5.87
CA PRO A 147 -0.79 7.66 -5.39
C PRO A 147 -1.90 7.66 -6.44
N ALA A 148 -3.14 7.82 -5.99
CA ALA A 148 -4.32 7.92 -6.85
C ALA A 148 -4.24 9.05 -7.90
N GLN A 149 -3.43 10.09 -7.65
CA GLN A 149 -3.23 11.24 -8.54
C GLN A 149 -2.31 10.94 -9.73
N GLY A 150 -1.57 9.83 -9.70
CA GLY A 150 -0.68 9.40 -10.76
C GLY A 150 0.81 9.69 -10.54
N ALA A 151 1.62 9.40 -11.55
CA ALA A 151 3.08 9.30 -11.49
C ALA A 151 3.80 10.53 -10.92
N GLN A 152 3.34 11.73 -11.25
CA GLN A 152 3.97 13.00 -10.81
C GLN A 152 3.85 13.25 -9.29
N HIS A 153 3.02 12.50 -8.60
CA HIS A 153 2.83 12.57 -7.15
C HIS A 153 3.47 11.38 -6.41
N THR A 154 4.16 10.49 -7.14
CA THR A 154 4.93 9.38 -6.56
C THR A 154 6.03 9.92 -5.66
N LYS A 155 6.06 9.48 -4.41
CA LYS A 155 7.05 9.93 -3.42
C LYS A 155 7.15 8.98 -2.22
N PRO A 156 8.28 8.99 -1.51
CA PRO A 156 8.35 8.34 -0.20
C PRO A 156 7.51 9.10 0.82
N ILE A 157 6.82 8.34 1.67
CA ILE A 157 6.02 8.87 2.78
C ILE A 157 6.21 7.98 4.02
N ALA A 158 5.93 8.50 5.22
CA ALA A 158 5.66 7.65 6.38
C ALA A 158 4.38 6.85 6.12
N ASP A 159 4.33 5.59 6.52
CA ASP A 159 3.13 4.78 6.29
C ASP A 159 1.93 5.35 7.08
N PRO A 160 0.88 5.86 6.41
CA PRO A 160 -0.29 6.40 7.09
C PRO A 160 -1.09 5.33 7.86
N TRP A 161 -0.80 4.06 7.62
CA TRP A 161 -1.46 2.94 8.31
C TRP A 161 -0.66 2.40 9.49
N GLN A 162 0.48 3.02 9.83
CA GLN A 162 1.35 2.56 10.90
C GLN A 162 0.57 2.30 12.20
N ALA A 163 -0.26 3.22 12.65
CA ALA A 163 -1.00 3.09 13.91
C ALA A 163 -1.90 1.83 13.96
N ARG A 164 -2.60 1.52 12.87
CA ARG A 164 -3.45 0.33 12.82
C ARG A 164 -2.65 -0.96 12.65
N LEU A 165 -1.55 -0.91 11.90
CA LEU A 165 -0.66 -2.07 11.72
C LEU A 165 0.08 -2.41 13.03
N ASP A 166 0.48 -1.42 13.82
CA ASP A 166 1.05 -1.64 15.15
C ASP A 166 0.07 -2.34 16.10
N LEU A 167 -1.23 -2.05 15.95
CA LEU A 167 -2.27 -2.76 16.70
C LEU A 167 -2.45 -4.20 16.24
N VAL A 168 -2.42 -4.43 14.92
CA VAL A 168 -2.51 -5.79 14.35
C VAL A 168 -1.33 -6.65 14.78
N GLU A 169 -0.10 -6.12 14.75
CA GLU A 169 1.10 -6.82 15.22
C GLU A 169 0.96 -7.33 16.67
N GLN A 170 0.23 -6.58 17.52
CA GLN A 170 -0.01 -6.98 18.91
C GLN A 170 -1.04 -8.11 19.07
N LEU A 171 -1.79 -8.45 18.04
CA LEU A 171 -2.75 -9.56 18.07
C LEU A 171 -2.08 -10.93 17.86
N VAL A 172 -0.88 -10.94 17.28
CA VAL A 172 -0.15 -12.17 16.94
C VAL A 172 1.04 -12.45 17.88
N LYS A 173 1.27 -11.56 18.85
CA LYS A 173 2.22 -11.74 19.96
C LYS A 173 1.55 -12.29 21.18
#